data_23acfa7c045e6b3b27c2c989ff1801c1
#
_entry.id   23acfa7c045e6b3b27c2c989ff1801c1
#
_cell.length_a   1.000
_cell.length_b   1.000
_cell.length_c   1.000
_cell.angle_alpha   90.00
_cell.angle_beta   90.00
_cell.angle_gamma   90.00
#
_symmetry.space_group_name_H-M   'P 1'
#
loop_
_entity.id
_entity.type
_entity.pdbx_description
1 polymer ?
#
loop_
_entity_poly.entity_id
_entity_poly.type
_entity_poly.pdbx_seq_one_letter_code
_entity_poly.pdbx_strand_id
1 'polypeptide(L)'
;SKIPKQNIHFTHAELGPDRASTHYEDVLKSVGDFDIVLLSIGEDGHTASLFPSHFYDENKSVVVECNSPKYPKNRISMSYSRFNQSRYVFKVISGHTKKDAVDLWLKGGSLPIGKINGNFERVYICKDALPLCI
;
A
#
# COMPACT_ATOMS: atom_id res chain seq x y z
N SER A 1 -20.24 -0.81 12.27
CA SER A 1 -19.41 -1.97 11.96
C SER A 1 -19.62 -3.05 13.01
N LYS A 2 -19.69 -4.31 12.59
CA LYS A 2 -19.75 -5.47 13.51
C LYS A 2 -18.38 -5.89 14.03
N ILE A 3 -17.31 -5.23 13.59
CA ILE A 3 -15.95 -5.50 14.05
C ILE A 3 -15.79 -4.93 15.46
N PRO A 4 -15.39 -5.73 16.47
CA PRO A 4 -15.10 -5.24 17.81
C PRO A 4 -13.99 -4.17 17.76
N LYS A 5 -14.14 -3.11 18.57
CA LYS A 5 -13.20 -1.98 18.56
C LYS A 5 -11.74 -2.38 18.83
N GLN A 6 -11.52 -3.36 19.70
CA GLN A 6 -10.17 -3.88 20.00
C GLN A 6 -9.48 -4.56 18.82
N ASN A 7 -10.24 -4.88 17.76
CA ASN A 7 -9.69 -5.50 16.54
C ASN A 7 -9.49 -4.47 15.41
N ILE A 8 -9.62 -3.18 15.72
CA ILE A 8 -9.39 -2.08 14.78
C ILE A 8 -8.13 -1.35 15.23
N HIS A 9 -7.07 -1.48 14.43
CA HIS A 9 -5.77 -0.90 14.73
C HIS A 9 -5.48 0.27 13.79
N PHE A 10 -5.31 1.46 14.39
CA PHE A 10 -4.97 2.68 13.67
C PHE A 10 -3.48 2.94 13.70
N THR A 11 -2.98 3.64 12.70
CA THR A 11 -1.56 3.98 12.58
C THR A 11 -1.13 5.14 13.48
N HIS A 12 -2.06 5.83 14.14
CA HIS A 12 -1.80 6.97 15.04
C HIS A 12 -0.85 8.02 14.46
N ALA A 13 -1.09 8.41 13.20
CA ALA A 13 -0.25 9.36 12.47
C ALA A 13 -0.11 10.73 13.15
N GLU A 14 -1.05 11.08 14.04
CA GLU A 14 -1.02 12.27 14.87
C GLU A 14 0.17 12.32 15.85
N LEU A 15 0.80 11.18 16.14
CA LEU A 15 2.01 11.11 16.97
C LEU A 15 3.29 11.56 16.26
N GLY A 16 3.19 11.85 14.97
CA GLY A 16 4.34 12.09 14.10
C GLY A 16 4.96 10.79 13.57
N PRO A 17 5.74 10.85 12.47
CA PRO A 17 6.13 9.67 11.70
C PRO A 17 6.95 8.66 12.52
N ASP A 18 7.93 9.11 13.31
CA ASP A 18 8.81 8.21 14.04
C ASP A 18 8.08 7.45 15.17
N ARG A 19 7.27 8.16 15.95
CA ARG A 19 6.52 7.54 17.06
C ARG A 19 5.38 6.67 16.51
N ALA A 20 4.70 7.12 15.46
CA ALA A 20 3.64 6.37 14.83
C ALA A 20 4.16 5.07 14.20
N SER A 21 5.32 5.12 13.51
CA SER A 21 5.93 3.92 12.92
C SER A 21 6.36 2.92 13.99
N THR A 22 7.02 3.38 15.08
CA THR A 22 7.42 2.52 16.19
C THR A 22 6.21 1.85 16.85
N HIS A 23 5.17 2.64 17.14
CA HIS A 23 3.94 2.12 17.73
C HIS A 23 3.28 1.06 16.84
N TYR A 24 3.17 1.34 15.54
CA TYR A 24 2.51 0.40 14.64
C TYR A 24 3.36 -0.85 14.35
N GLU A 25 4.69 -0.71 14.37
CA GLU A 25 5.62 -1.85 14.36
C GLU A 25 5.35 -2.80 15.55
N ASP A 26 5.15 -2.25 16.75
CA ASP A 26 4.84 -3.05 17.95
C ASP A 26 3.47 -3.75 17.81
N VAL A 27 2.47 -3.09 17.26
CA VAL A 27 1.18 -3.74 16.95
C VAL A 27 1.37 -4.92 16.01
N LEU A 28 2.17 -4.76 14.95
CA LEU A 28 2.39 -5.79 13.94
C LEU A 28 3.21 -6.98 14.46
N LYS A 29 4.03 -6.84 15.50
CA LYS A 29 4.77 -7.95 16.11
C LYS A 29 3.86 -9.05 16.64
N SER A 30 2.65 -8.71 17.08
CA SER A 30 1.66 -9.66 17.58
C SER A 30 0.76 -10.24 16.49
N VAL A 31 0.87 -9.73 15.26
CA VAL A 31 0.06 -10.14 14.12
C VAL A 31 0.89 -11.03 13.21
N GLY A 32 0.44 -12.25 12.97
CA GLY A 32 1.03 -13.14 11.97
C GLY A 32 0.83 -12.65 10.54
N ASP A 33 0.93 -13.54 9.59
CA ASP A 33 0.62 -13.22 8.18
C ASP A 33 -0.82 -12.74 8.05
N PHE A 34 -1.04 -11.78 7.14
CA PHE A 34 -2.40 -11.32 6.87
C PHE A 34 -3.15 -12.34 6.02
N ASP A 35 -4.42 -12.57 6.34
CA ASP A 35 -5.29 -13.35 5.47
C ASP A 35 -5.56 -12.61 4.16
N ILE A 36 -5.84 -11.31 4.25
CA ILE A 36 -6.20 -10.45 3.12
C ILE A 36 -5.54 -9.08 3.26
N VAL A 37 -4.92 -8.64 2.18
CA VAL A 37 -4.46 -7.26 1.98
C VAL A 37 -5.26 -6.64 0.83
N LEU A 38 -5.84 -5.46 1.05
CA LEU A 38 -6.53 -4.69 0.02
C LEU A 38 -5.70 -3.47 -0.35
N LEU A 39 -5.38 -3.33 -1.63
CA LEU A 39 -4.59 -2.21 -2.16
C LEU A 39 -5.28 -1.55 -3.34
N SER A 40 -4.96 -0.30 -3.55
CA SER A 40 -5.28 0.43 -4.77
C SER A 40 -4.04 1.19 -5.25
N ILE A 41 -4.11 1.78 -6.44
CA ILE A 41 -3.04 2.61 -7.00
C ILE A 41 -3.41 4.09 -6.93
N GLY A 42 -2.44 4.94 -6.62
CA GLY A 42 -2.56 6.39 -6.80
C GLY A 42 -2.43 6.79 -8.27
N GLU A 43 -2.88 7.98 -8.63
CA GLU A 43 -2.74 8.51 -10.00
C GLU A 43 -1.27 8.72 -10.41
N ASP A 44 -0.37 8.89 -9.44
CA ASP A 44 1.09 8.97 -9.59
C ASP A 44 1.80 7.61 -9.45
N GLY A 45 1.04 6.53 -9.33
CA GLY A 45 1.55 5.16 -9.24
C GLY A 45 1.90 4.66 -7.84
N HIS A 46 1.71 5.46 -6.78
CA HIS A 46 1.93 4.99 -5.41
C HIS A 46 0.87 3.97 -4.97
N THR A 47 1.21 3.15 -3.99
CA THR A 47 0.25 2.34 -3.22
C THR A 47 0.55 2.46 -1.73
N ALA A 48 -0.47 2.49 -0.88
CA ALA A 48 -0.34 2.88 0.53
C ALA A 48 0.41 4.22 0.64
N SER A 49 1.58 4.27 1.28
CA SER A 49 2.49 5.42 1.19
C SER A 49 3.87 5.01 0.66
N LEU A 50 3.89 4.07 -0.28
CA LEU A 50 5.06 3.65 -1.03
C LEU A 50 5.03 4.29 -2.42
N PHE A 51 6.04 5.10 -2.74
CA PHE A 51 6.08 5.90 -3.96
C PHE A 51 7.04 5.32 -5.00
N PRO A 52 6.76 5.51 -6.30
CA PRO A 52 7.69 5.14 -7.35
C PRO A 52 9.07 5.79 -7.15
N SER A 53 10.14 5.06 -7.40
CA SER A 53 11.54 5.52 -7.28
C SER A 53 12.00 5.92 -5.87
N HIS A 54 11.19 5.69 -4.83
CA HIS A 54 11.61 5.83 -3.44
C HIS A 54 12.11 4.49 -2.91
N PHE A 55 13.05 4.54 -1.95
CA PHE A 55 13.64 3.37 -1.32
C PHE A 55 13.19 3.27 0.13
N TYR A 56 12.89 2.05 0.56
CA TYR A 56 12.39 1.75 1.90
C TYR A 56 13.18 0.61 2.52
N ASP A 57 13.33 0.64 3.84
CA ASP A 57 14.00 -0.41 4.59
C ASP A 57 13.11 -1.67 4.69
N GLU A 58 13.44 -2.68 3.92
CA GLU A 58 12.68 -3.94 3.87
C GLU A 58 12.89 -4.84 5.10
N ASN A 59 13.79 -4.47 6.02
CA ASN A 59 13.94 -5.17 7.30
C ASN A 59 12.91 -4.71 8.34
N LYS A 60 12.18 -3.64 8.05
CA LYS A 60 11.11 -3.11 8.89
C LYS A 60 9.74 -3.51 8.37
N SER A 61 8.78 -3.73 9.27
CA SER A 61 7.38 -3.91 8.90
C SER A 61 6.70 -2.58 8.58
N VAL A 62 7.15 -1.48 9.20
CA VAL A 62 6.63 -0.13 9.00
C VAL A 62 7.75 0.81 8.57
N VAL A 63 7.51 1.54 7.51
CA VAL A 63 8.45 2.51 6.92
C VAL A 63 7.91 3.93 7.00
N VAL A 64 8.81 4.89 7.05
CA VAL A 64 8.51 6.33 7.05
C VAL A 64 8.81 6.90 5.67
N GLU A 65 7.85 7.65 5.14
CA GLU A 65 8.01 8.47 3.94
C GLU A 65 8.03 9.94 4.34
N CYS A 66 9.16 10.61 4.12
CA CYS A 66 9.37 12.00 4.52
C CYS A 66 9.20 13.00 3.37
N ASN A 67 9.20 12.53 2.13
CA ASN A 67 9.20 13.35 0.93
C ASN A 67 8.05 13.02 -0.02
N SER A 68 6.88 12.68 0.53
CA SER A 68 5.71 12.40 -0.31
C SER A 68 5.48 13.52 -1.34
N PRO A 69 5.28 13.22 -2.62
CA PRO A 69 4.96 14.20 -3.65
C PRO A 69 3.70 14.99 -3.33
N LYS A 70 2.77 14.36 -2.60
CA LYS A 70 1.49 14.96 -2.18
C LYS A 70 1.48 15.23 -0.68
N TYR A 71 0.75 16.25 -0.26
CA TYR A 71 0.55 16.55 1.15
C TYR A 71 -0.33 15.49 1.84
N PRO A 72 -0.05 15.12 3.10
CA PRO A 72 1.07 15.51 3.95
C PRO A 72 2.41 14.91 3.47
N LYS A 73 3.51 15.63 3.70
CA LYS A 73 4.85 15.19 3.30
C LYS A 73 5.33 13.97 4.06
N ASN A 74 5.07 13.96 5.37
CA ASN A 74 5.43 12.85 6.25
C ASN A 74 4.29 11.85 6.32
N ARG A 75 4.58 10.60 6.02
CA ARG A 75 3.61 9.50 6.05
C ARG A 75 4.27 8.26 6.64
N ILE A 76 3.46 7.31 7.10
CA ILE A 76 3.92 5.96 7.42
C ILE A 76 3.19 4.96 6.55
N SER A 77 3.82 3.84 6.30
CA SER A 77 3.27 2.73 5.52
C SER A 77 3.81 1.41 6.03
N MET A 78 3.09 0.32 5.81
CA MET A 78 3.72 -0.99 5.84
C MET A 78 4.72 -1.08 4.68
N SER A 79 5.81 -1.83 4.89
CA SER A 79 6.82 -2.12 3.87
C SER A 79 6.32 -3.11 2.82
N TYR A 80 7.04 -3.25 1.71
CA TYR A 80 6.76 -4.29 0.72
C TYR A 80 6.84 -5.68 1.35
N SER A 81 7.88 -5.93 2.15
CA SER A 81 8.06 -7.22 2.83
C SER A 81 6.88 -7.53 3.74
N ARG A 82 6.37 -6.54 4.51
CA ARG A 82 5.22 -6.76 5.39
C ARG A 82 3.93 -7.02 4.63
N PHE A 83 3.67 -6.28 3.56
CA PHE A 83 2.50 -6.55 2.71
C PHE A 83 2.57 -7.93 2.06
N ASN A 84 3.76 -8.38 1.67
CA ASN A 84 3.97 -9.70 1.08
C ASN A 84 3.82 -10.85 2.06
N GLN A 85 3.87 -10.60 3.38
CA GLN A 85 3.49 -11.56 4.42
C GLN A 85 1.97 -11.66 4.50
N SER A 86 1.36 -12.13 3.42
CA SER A 86 -0.10 -12.24 3.29
C SER A 86 -0.50 -13.40 2.41
N ARG A 87 -1.65 -13.99 2.73
CA ARG A 87 -2.23 -15.07 1.94
C ARG A 87 -2.79 -14.57 0.61
N TYR A 88 -3.60 -13.51 0.67
CA TYR A 88 -4.21 -12.91 -0.51
C TYR A 88 -3.94 -11.42 -0.59
N VAL A 89 -3.56 -10.95 -1.76
CA VAL A 89 -3.51 -9.52 -2.10
C VAL A 89 -4.57 -9.24 -3.16
N PHE A 90 -5.52 -8.39 -2.82
CA PHE A 90 -6.52 -7.87 -3.77
C PHE A 90 -6.15 -6.44 -4.16
N LYS A 91 -5.88 -6.23 -5.43
CA LYS A 91 -5.64 -4.91 -6.03
C LYS A 91 -6.94 -4.43 -6.65
N VAL A 92 -7.59 -3.45 -6.03
CA VAL A 92 -8.89 -2.92 -6.46
C VAL A 92 -8.71 -1.50 -6.95
N ILE A 93 -8.86 -1.29 -8.24
CA ILE A 93 -8.55 -0.03 -8.92
C ILE A 93 -9.79 0.51 -9.61
N SER A 94 -10.15 1.73 -9.26
CA SER A 94 -11.32 2.43 -9.79
C SER A 94 -11.03 3.92 -9.96
N GLY A 95 -11.66 4.52 -10.97
CA GLY A 95 -11.56 5.95 -11.26
C GLY A 95 -10.66 6.27 -12.45
N HIS A 96 -11.16 7.12 -13.34
CA HIS A 96 -10.49 7.49 -14.60
C HIS A 96 -9.12 8.15 -14.41
N THR A 97 -8.90 8.82 -13.26
CA THR A 97 -7.62 9.44 -12.94
C THR A 97 -6.48 8.43 -12.73
N LYS A 98 -6.80 7.14 -12.66
CA LYS A 98 -5.83 6.06 -12.48
C LYS A 98 -5.31 5.49 -13.82
N LYS A 99 -5.91 5.89 -14.95
CA LYS A 99 -5.61 5.32 -16.28
C LYS A 99 -4.12 5.31 -16.61
N ASP A 100 -3.44 6.43 -16.42
CA ASP A 100 -2.03 6.56 -16.80
C ASP A 100 -1.14 5.67 -15.95
N ALA A 101 -1.40 5.59 -14.64
CA ALA A 101 -0.68 4.71 -13.73
C ALA A 101 -0.95 3.23 -14.05
N VAL A 102 -2.20 2.89 -14.38
CA VAL A 102 -2.58 1.53 -14.79
C VAL A 102 -1.90 1.16 -16.11
N ASP A 103 -1.92 2.05 -17.10
CA ASP A 103 -1.27 1.84 -18.40
C ASP A 103 0.24 1.59 -18.24
N LEU A 104 0.91 2.44 -17.45
CA LEU A 104 2.32 2.28 -17.14
C LEU A 104 2.60 0.92 -16.47
N TRP A 105 1.78 0.54 -15.49
CA TRP A 105 1.94 -0.73 -14.79
C TRP A 105 1.73 -1.93 -15.72
N LEU A 106 0.67 -1.94 -16.54
CA LEU A 106 0.36 -3.04 -17.47
C LEU A 106 1.43 -3.19 -18.58
N LYS A 107 2.11 -2.11 -18.93
CA LYS A 107 3.25 -2.12 -19.86
C LYS A 107 4.59 -2.53 -19.21
N GLY A 108 4.57 -3.00 -17.97
CA GLY A 108 5.76 -3.46 -17.26
C GLY A 108 6.51 -2.37 -16.50
N GLY A 109 5.92 -1.19 -16.32
CA GLY A 109 6.49 -0.13 -15.48
C GLY A 109 6.65 -0.58 -14.03
N SER A 110 7.81 -0.28 -13.44
CA SER A 110 8.14 -0.66 -12.06
C SER A 110 7.41 0.25 -11.05
N LEU A 111 6.15 -0.06 -10.78
CA LEU A 111 5.35 0.64 -9.78
C LEU A 111 5.27 -0.15 -8.46
N PRO A 112 5.12 0.54 -7.32
CA PRO A 112 4.98 -0.07 -6.00
C PRO A 112 3.96 -1.20 -5.94
N ILE A 113 2.79 -1.03 -6.53
CA ILE A 113 1.72 -2.04 -6.53
C ILE A 113 2.15 -3.38 -7.16
N GLY A 114 3.07 -3.34 -8.13
CA GLY A 114 3.61 -4.53 -8.79
C GLY A 114 4.57 -5.35 -7.93
N LYS A 115 5.07 -4.78 -6.84
CA LYS A 115 5.99 -5.44 -5.90
C LYS A 115 5.28 -6.18 -4.76
N ILE A 116 3.96 -6.07 -4.68
CA ILE A 116 3.15 -6.66 -3.60
C ILE A 116 2.21 -7.69 -4.21
N ASN A 117 2.44 -8.95 -3.92
CA ASN A 117 1.68 -10.06 -4.52
C ASN A 117 1.14 -11.06 -3.48
N GLY A 118 1.77 -11.15 -2.31
CA GLY A 118 1.44 -12.18 -1.31
C GLY A 118 1.64 -13.59 -1.85
N ASN A 119 0.95 -14.57 -1.27
CA ASN A 119 0.94 -15.94 -1.80
C ASN A 119 0.03 -16.06 -3.03
N PHE A 120 -1.07 -15.33 -3.04
CA PHE A 120 -2.02 -15.26 -4.15
C PHE A 120 -2.46 -13.81 -4.39
N GLU A 121 -2.46 -13.39 -5.65
CA GLU A 121 -2.97 -12.05 -6.00
C GLU A 121 -4.21 -12.13 -6.89
N ARG A 122 -5.06 -11.10 -6.78
CA ARG A 122 -6.17 -10.83 -7.69
C ARG A 122 -6.22 -9.34 -8.00
N VAL A 123 -6.38 -9.03 -9.26
CA VAL A 123 -6.45 -7.65 -9.75
C VAL A 123 -7.83 -7.38 -10.31
N TYR A 124 -8.48 -6.36 -9.79
CA TYR A 124 -9.79 -5.88 -10.24
C TYR A 124 -9.65 -4.43 -10.68
N ILE A 125 -9.88 -4.16 -11.95
CA ILE A 125 -9.79 -2.82 -12.52
C ILE A 125 -11.14 -2.47 -13.13
N CYS A 126 -11.75 -1.38 -12.65
CA CYS A 126 -12.97 -0.86 -13.24
C CYS A 126 -12.72 -0.35 -14.67
N LYS A 127 -13.74 -0.43 -15.51
CA LYS A 127 -13.66 -0.04 -16.93
C LYS A 127 -13.15 1.39 -17.15
N ASP A 128 -13.50 2.31 -16.27
CA ASP A 128 -13.09 3.72 -16.34
C ASP A 128 -11.61 3.93 -15.99
N ALA A 129 -10.98 2.97 -15.30
CA ALA A 129 -9.56 2.99 -14.98
C ALA A 129 -8.69 2.21 -16.01
N LEU A 130 -9.30 1.47 -16.91
CA LEU A 130 -8.57 0.76 -17.98
C LEU A 130 -8.11 1.72 -19.08
N PRO A 131 -6.90 1.58 -19.61
CA PRO A 131 -6.47 2.29 -20.80
C PRO A 131 -7.31 1.85 -22.02
N LEU A 132 -7.43 2.76 -23.00
CA LEU A 132 -8.29 2.54 -24.18
C LEU A 132 -7.76 1.47 -25.15
N CYS A 133 -6.47 1.14 -25.06
CA CYS A 133 -5.81 0.11 -25.86
C CYS A 133 -5.03 -0.82 -24.93
N ILE A 134 -5.57 -1.99 -24.75
CA ILE A 134 -4.86 -3.11 -24.11
C ILE A 134 -4.47 -4.08 -25.21
#